data_74193668e51aff4d5fe25b8744ae8e14
#
_entry.id   74193668e51aff4d5fe25b8744ae8e14
#
_cell.length_a   1.000
_cell.length_b   1.000
_cell.length_c   1.000
_cell.angle_alpha   90.00
_cell.angle_beta   90.00
_cell.angle_gamma   90.00
#
_symmetry.space_group_name_H-M   'P 1'
#
loop_
_entity.id
_entity.type
_entity.pdbx_description
1 polymer ?
#
loop_
_entity_poly.entity_id
_entity_poly.type
_entity_poly.pdbx_seq_one_letter_code
_entity_poly.pdbx_strand_id
1 'polypeptide(L)'
;VLFRPDGTMNPQTVGKTAPYLAELAGITVPPDARILVARERGTGMACPYSMEKLCPVLGFYVMDSEEEVLAKCMEILDFEGRGHTFSIHAEEERVIRKFAEKIPVSRFLVNTPAALGGIGAETGLFPALTLGCGAAGGSASSNNISPLDLINIRRVAWGREESKPEGVHSPELVELLAQKILERLEH
;
A
#
# COMPACT_ATOMS: atom_id res chain seq x y z
N VAL A 1 12.07 7.08 -23.91
CA VAL A 1 12.76 8.13 -23.17
C VAL A 1 12.84 7.78 -21.68
N LEU A 2 11.71 7.45 -21.03
CA LEU A 2 11.66 7.16 -19.60
C LEU A 2 12.27 5.81 -19.23
N PHE A 3 12.18 4.85 -20.09
CA PHE A 3 12.66 3.50 -19.86
C PHE A 3 13.74 3.14 -20.91
N ARG A 4 14.69 2.35 -20.48
CA ARG A 4 15.71 1.74 -21.33
C ARG A 4 15.14 0.52 -22.07
N PRO A 5 15.84 -0.01 -23.10
CA PRO A 5 15.38 -1.21 -23.79
C PRO A 5 15.24 -2.45 -22.90
N ASP A 6 15.96 -2.51 -21.80
CA ASP A 6 15.89 -3.57 -20.79
C ASP A 6 14.71 -3.41 -19.80
N GLY A 7 13.89 -2.37 -19.98
CA GLY A 7 12.74 -2.06 -19.10
C GLY A 7 13.09 -1.27 -17.86
N THR A 8 14.38 -1.02 -17.57
CA THR A 8 14.76 -0.21 -16.40
C THR A 8 14.51 1.27 -16.64
N MET A 9 14.21 2.01 -15.56
CA MET A 9 14.02 3.45 -15.65
C MET A 9 15.32 4.16 -16.04
N ASN A 10 15.21 5.14 -16.94
CA ASN A 10 16.35 5.97 -17.36
C ASN A 10 16.72 6.94 -16.22
N PRO A 11 17.92 6.81 -15.60
CA PRO A 11 18.34 7.67 -14.49
C PRO A 11 18.35 9.16 -14.84
N GLN A 12 18.52 9.53 -16.10
CA GLN A 12 18.55 10.93 -16.54
C GLN A 12 17.18 11.61 -16.45
N THR A 13 16.11 10.85 -16.30
CA THR A 13 14.74 11.37 -16.20
C THR A 13 14.25 11.49 -14.75
N VAL A 14 14.97 10.90 -13.79
CA VAL A 14 14.62 10.93 -12.37
C VAL A 14 14.67 12.37 -11.82
N GLY A 15 13.58 12.80 -11.18
CA GLY A 15 13.48 14.13 -10.56
C GLY A 15 13.44 15.31 -11.53
N LYS A 16 13.29 15.06 -12.84
CA LYS A 16 13.20 16.12 -13.86
C LYS A 16 11.78 16.69 -13.95
N THR A 17 11.68 17.92 -14.45
CA THR A 17 10.40 18.61 -14.65
C THR A 17 9.63 18.06 -15.85
N ALA A 18 8.31 18.27 -15.88
CA ALA A 18 7.49 17.85 -17.00
C ALA A 18 7.89 18.50 -18.35
N PRO A 19 8.19 19.81 -18.43
CA PRO A 19 8.69 20.43 -19.66
C PRO A 19 10.00 19.81 -20.15
N TYR A 20 10.96 19.55 -19.26
CA TYR A 20 12.21 18.89 -19.63
C TYR A 20 11.98 17.50 -20.23
N LEU A 21 11.11 16.70 -19.61
CA LEU A 21 10.78 15.36 -20.11
C LEU A 21 10.04 15.40 -21.44
N ALA A 22 9.17 16.40 -21.63
CA ALA A 22 8.48 16.62 -22.89
C ALA A 22 9.45 17.00 -24.02
N GLU A 23 10.37 17.92 -23.77
CA GLU A 23 11.45 18.28 -24.69
C GLU A 23 12.28 17.07 -25.11
N LEU A 24 12.71 16.27 -24.12
CA LEU A 24 13.49 15.05 -24.35
C LEU A 24 12.71 14.00 -25.19
N ALA A 25 11.38 14.00 -25.08
CA ALA A 25 10.50 13.12 -25.83
C ALA A 25 10.06 13.72 -27.20
N GLY A 26 10.45 14.95 -27.53
CA GLY A 26 9.99 15.64 -28.71
C GLY A 26 8.50 16.04 -28.69
N ILE A 27 7.93 16.25 -27.49
CA ILE A 27 6.53 16.61 -27.27
C ILE A 27 6.44 18.06 -26.87
N THR A 28 5.57 18.83 -27.53
CA THR A 28 5.29 20.21 -27.14
C THR A 28 4.24 20.28 -26.03
N VAL A 29 4.57 20.99 -24.96
CA VAL A 29 3.66 21.21 -23.82
C VAL A 29 3.70 22.67 -23.39
N PRO A 30 2.70 23.18 -22.66
CA PRO A 30 2.80 24.49 -22.04
C PRO A 30 4.03 24.60 -21.13
N PRO A 31 4.70 25.78 -21.06
CA PRO A 31 5.92 25.95 -20.28
C PRO A 31 5.70 25.78 -18.77
N ASP A 32 4.47 25.94 -18.30
CA ASP A 32 4.03 25.75 -16.92
C ASP A 32 3.45 24.34 -16.65
N ALA A 33 3.58 23.42 -17.60
CA ALA A 33 3.14 22.03 -17.41
C ALA A 33 3.83 21.42 -16.18
N ARG A 34 3.05 20.92 -15.25
CA ARG A 34 3.54 20.33 -13.98
C ARG A 34 3.61 18.82 -14.02
N ILE A 35 2.82 18.19 -14.90
CA ILE A 35 2.65 16.76 -14.99
C ILE A 35 2.40 16.36 -16.45
N LEU A 36 2.88 15.19 -16.83
CA LEU A 36 2.54 14.49 -18.08
C LEU A 36 1.67 13.28 -17.74
N VAL A 37 0.68 13.03 -18.58
CA VAL A 37 -0.25 11.91 -18.39
C VAL A 37 -0.13 10.95 -19.56
N ALA A 38 0.24 9.71 -19.30
CA ALA A 38 0.27 8.65 -20.28
C ALA A 38 -0.97 7.76 -20.11
N ARG A 39 -1.86 7.76 -21.10
CA ARG A 39 -3.03 6.87 -21.08
C ARG A 39 -2.57 5.43 -21.31
N GLU A 40 -2.90 4.57 -20.36
CA GLU A 40 -2.51 3.16 -20.36
C GLU A 40 -3.76 2.26 -20.23
N ARG A 41 -3.64 1.00 -20.63
CA ARG A 41 -4.71 0.01 -20.50
C ARG A 41 -4.25 -1.27 -19.81
N GLY A 42 -3.02 -1.66 -20.07
CA GLY A 42 -2.41 -2.88 -19.51
C GLY A 42 -1.52 -2.60 -18.31
N THR A 43 -0.94 -3.66 -17.78
CA THR A 43 0.00 -3.64 -16.66
C THR A 43 1.18 -4.54 -17.01
N GLY A 44 2.36 -4.27 -16.46
CA GLY A 44 3.53 -5.10 -16.66
C GLY A 44 4.54 -4.53 -17.63
N MET A 45 5.58 -5.29 -17.93
CA MET A 45 6.74 -4.87 -18.74
C MET A 45 6.37 -4.40 -20.16
N ALA A 46 5.30 -4.92 -20.73
CA ALA A 46 4.80 -4.48 -22.03
C ALA A 46 4.05 -3.13 -21.98
N CYS A 47 3.70 -2.68 -20.79
CA CYS A 47 2.98 -1.45 -20.50
C CYS A 47 3.77 -0.58 -19.52
N PRO A 48 4.90 0.00 -19.96
CA PRO A 48 5.91 0.58 -19.05
C PRO A 48 5.39 1.76 -18.22
N TYR A 49 4.32 2.43 -18.64
CA TYR A 49 3.71 3.47 -17.83
C TYR A 49 2.90 2.95 -16.64
N SER A 50 2.72 1.63 -16.50
CA SER A 50 2.20 1.01 -15.28
C SER A 50 3.24 0.93 -14.17
N MET A 51 4.52 1.01 -14.51
CA MET A 51 5.64 0.91 -13.56
C MET A 51 5.88 2.22 -12.80
N GLU A 52 6.64 2.14 -11.71
CA GLU A 52 7.09 3.31 -10.96
C GLU A 52 7.90 4.27 -11.85
N LYS A 53 7.58 5.53 -11.77
CA LYS A 53 8.27 6.61 -12.47
C LYS A 53 8.66 7.69 -11.47
N LEU A 54 9.92 7.79 -11.16
CA LEU A 54 10.47 8.80 -10.23
C LEU A 54 10.57 10.20 -10.90
N CYS A 55 9.51 10.58 -11.60
CA CYS A 55 9.37 11.83 -12.34
C CYS A 55 7.88 12.17 -12.53
N PRO A 56 7.52 13.41 -12.90
CA PRO A 56 6.12 13.83 -13.02
C PRO A 56 5.41 13.29 -14.27
N VAL A 57 5.44 11.99 -14.45
CA VAL A 57 4.67 11.27 -15.48
C VAL A 57 3.78 10.24 -14.82
N LEU A 58 2.47 10.31 -15.05
CA LEU A 58 1.48 9.39 -14.50
C LEU A 58 0.96 8.43 -15.56
N GLY A 59 0.87 7.15 -15.22
CA GLY A 59 -0.02 6.21 -15.91
C GLY A 59 -1.47 6.53 -15.56
N PHE A 60 -2.32 6.65 -16.56
CA PHE A 60 -3.71 7.02 -16.40
C PHE A 60 -4.63 5.97 -17.03
N TYR A 61 -5.54 5.45 -16.22
CA TYR A 61 -6.49 4.42 -16.59
C TYR A 61 -7.91 4.95 -16.45
N VAL A 62 -8.80 4.55 -17.36
CA VAL A 62 -10.24 4.83 -17.30
C VAL A 62 -10.96 3.50 -17.29
N MET A 63 -11.80 3.29 -16.31
CA MET A 63 -12.60 2.09 -16.09
C MET A 63 -14.08 2.46 -16.00
N ASP A 64 -14.95 1.54 -16.36
CA ASP A 64 -16.40 1.78 -16.42
C ASP A 64 -17.13 1.41 -15.11
N SER A 65 -16.43 0.72 -14.19
CA SER A 65 -17.00 0.29 -12.90
C SER A 65 -15.99 0.31 -11.75
N GLU A 66 -16.49 0.37 -10.51
CA GLU A 66 -15.67 0.26 -9.30
C GLU A 66 -14.92 -1.09 -9.23
N GLU A 67 -15.56 -2.16 -9.71
CA GLU A 67 -14.98 -3.50 -9.76
C GLU A 67 -13.77 -3.54 -10.67
N GLU A 68 -13.86 -2.92 -11.83
CA GLU A 68 -12.75 -2.83 -12.78
C GLU A 68 -11.62 -1.97 -12.23
N VAL A 69 -11.93 -0.83 -11.58
CA VAL A 69 -10.92 0.00 -10.91
C VAL A 69 -10.20 -0.80 -9.85
N LEU A 70 -10.94 -1.51 -8.98
CA LEU A 70 -10.36 -2.32 -7.92
C LEU A 70 -9.48 -3.44 -8.48
N ALA A 71 -9.95 -4.15 -9.50
CA ALA A 71 -9.18 -5.21 -10.16
C ALA A 71 -7.89 -4.66 -10.79
N LYS A 72 -7.96 -3.50 -11.45
CA LYS A 72 -6.79 -2.85 -12.04
C LYS A 72 -5.79 -2.37 -10.98
N CYS A 73 -6.27 -1.81 -9.87
CA CYS A 73 -5.40 -1.44 -8.75
C CYS A 73 -4.67 -2.66 -8.16
N MET A 74 -5.39 -3.77 -7.99
CA MET A 74 -4.78 -5.02 -7.51
C MET A 74 -3.73 -5.55 -8.49
N GLU A 75 -4.03 -5.57 -9.80
CA GLU A 75 -3.10 -5.98 -10.85
C GLU A 75 -1.80 -5.16 -10.83
N ILE A 76 -1.90 -3.84 -10.69
CA ILE A 76 -0.74 -2.94 -10.61
C ILE A 76 0.05 -3.20 -9.32
N LEU A 77 -0.62 -3.34 -8.17
CA LEU A 77 0.03 -3.64 -6.90
C LEU A 77 0.72 -5.01 -6.89
N ASP A 78 0.16 -6.00 -7.57
CA ASP A 78 0.75 -7.33 -7.69
C ASP A 78 2.01 -7.32 -8.56
N PHE A 79 2.05 -6.44 -9.51
CA PHE A 79 3.20 -6.26 -10.41
C PHE A 79 4.31 -5.39 -9.80
N GLU A 80 3.95 -4.22 -9.26
CA GLU A 80 4.92 -3.21 -8.75
C GLU A 80 5.31 -3.42 -7.28
N GLY A 81 4.46 -4.09 -6.50
CA GLY A 81 4.66 -4.35 -5.08
C GLY A 81 3.53 -3.82 -4.20
N ARG A 82 3.14 -4.64 -3.25
CA ARG A 82 2.11 -4.34 -2.25
C ARG A 82 2.70 -3.61 -1.05
N GLY A 83 1.84 -3.04 -0.23
CA GLY A 83 2.13 -2.64 1.14
C GLY A 83 2.43 -1.16 1.37
N HIS A 84 2.73 -0.35 0.36
CA HIS A 84 3.15 1.03 0.57
C HIS A 84 1.96 1.96 0.89
N THR A 85 1.41 2.65 -0.07
CA THR A 85 0.40 3.71 0.12
C THR A 85 -0.58 3.71 -1.04
N PHE A 86 -1.84 3.87 -0.72
CA PHE A 86 -2.93 4.06 -1.67
C PHE A 86 -3.73 5.31 -1.29
N SER A 87 -4.15 6.11 -2.26
CA SER A 87 -5.01 7.27 -2.04
C SER A 87 -6.28 7.12 -2.86
N ILE A 88 -7.44 7.30 -2.22
CA ILE A 88 -8.74 7.35 -2.87
C ILE A 88 -9.34 8.75 -2.73
N HIS A 89 -9.94 9.24 -3.81
CA HIS A 89 -10.77 10.43 -3.80
C HIS A 89 -12.20 10.02 -4.12
N ALA A 90 -13.05 9.99 -3.09
CA ALA A 90 -14.45 9.57 -3.19
C ALA A 90 -15.28 10.24 -2.08
N GLU A 91 -16.57 10.43 -2.33
CA GLU A 91 -17.52 10.97 -1.35
C GLU A 91 -18.27 9.86 -0.61
N GLU A 92 -18.55 8.74 -1.31
CA GLU A 92 -19.32 7.64 -0.75
C GLU A 92 -18.50 6.76 0.18
N GLU A 93 -18.87 6.74 1.46
CA GLU A 93 -18.20 5.89 2.48
C GLU A 93 -18.22 4.41 2.10
N ARG A 94 -19.28 3.91 1.48
CA ARG A 94 -19.37 2.54 0.97
C ARG A 94 -18.23 2.20 0.00
N VAL A 95 -17.93 3.12 -0.92
CA VAL A 95 -16.84 2.95 -1.89
C VAL A 95 -15.50 2.95 -1.17
N ILE A 96 -15.28 3.92 -0.28
CA ILE A 96 -14.05 4.03 0.52
C ILE A 96 -13.79 2.73 1.29
N ARG A 97 -14.79 2.22 2.03
CA ARG A 97 -14.68 0.96 2.79
C ARG A 97 -14.40 -0.23 1.91
N LYS A 98 -15.11 -0.36 0.79
CA LYS A 98 -14.92 -1.45 -0.19
C LYS A 98 -13.47 -1.55 -0.66
N PHE A 99 -12.84 -0.42 -0.94
CA PHE A 99 -11.44 -0.39 -1.36
C PHE A 99 -10.48 -0.59 -0.19
N ALA A 100 -10.73 0.04 0.96
CA ALA A 100 -9.87 -0.07 2.14
C ALA A 100 -9.75 -1.51 2.67
N GLU A 101 -10.81 -2.30 2.56
CA GLU A 101 -10.82 -3.72 2.96
C GLU A 101 -10.04 -4.63 2.01
N LYS A 102 -9.87 -4.24 0.75
CA LYS A 102 -9.31 -5.10 -0.29
C LYS A 102 -7.91 -4.72 -0.74
N ILE A 103 -7.58 -3.43 -0.70
CA ILE A 103 -6.27 -2.93 -1.15
C ILE A 103 -5.19 -3.21 -0.09
N PRO A 104 -4.17 -4.04 -0.39
CA PRO A 104 -3.19 -4.51 0.59
C PRO A 104 -2.06 -3.48 0.78
N VAL A 105 -2.35 -2.38 1.44
CA VAL A 105 -1.39 -1.30 1.74
C VAL A 105 -1.37 -0.98 3.23
N SER A 106 -0.26 -0.43 3.70
CA SER A 106 -0.10 0.00 5.09
C SER A 106 -0.73 1.36 5.37
N ARG A 107 -0.87 2.19 4.34
CA ARG A 107 -1.50 3.52 4.41
C ARG A 107 -2.56 3.64 3.32
N PHE A 108 -3.80 3.66 3.76
CA PHE A 108 -4.94 3.94 2.90
C PHE A 108 -5.42 5.36 3.21
N LEU A 109 -5.28 6.25 2.25
CA LEU A 109 -5.53 7.68 2.40
C LEU A 109 -6.83 8.07 1.70
N VAL A 110 -7.60 8.94 2.33
CA VAL A 110 -8.90 9.38 1.81
C VAL A 110 -8.87 10.89 1.60
N ASN A 111 -9.16 11.31 0.37
CA ASN A 111 -9.32 12.71 -0.03
C ASN A 111 -8.11 13.61 0.31
N THR A 112 -6.91 13.04 0.28
CA THR A 112 -5.65 13.76 0.48
C THR A 112 -4.60 13.28 -0.55
N PRO A 113 -3.66 14.13 -0.97
CA PRO A 113 -2.57 13.73 -1.85
C PRO A 113 -1.73 12.61 -1.23
N ALA A 114 -1.39 11.59 -2.02
CA ALA A 114 -0.66 10.42 -1.54
C ALA A 114 0.68 10.78 -0.87
N ALA A 115 1.44 11.73 -1.43
CA ALA A 115 2.72 12.16 -0.88
C ALA A 115 2.57 12.85 0.48
N LEU A 116 1.74 13.87 0.57
CA LEU A 116 1.58 14.66 1.81
C LEU A 116 0.80 13.89 2.88
N GLY A 117 -0.26 13.20 2.49
CA GLY A 117 -1.04 12.36 3.42
C GLY A 117 -0.23 11.20 3.97
N GLY A 118 0.55 10.52 3.11
CA GLY A 118 1.35 9.36 3.50
C GLY A 118 2.46 9.67 4.49
N ILE A 119 3.13 10.79 4.36
CA ILE A 119 4.18 11.24 5.29
C ILE A 119 3.64 11.89 6.57
N GLY A 120 2.33 11.98 6.73
CA GLY A 120 1.70 12.57 7.93
C GLY A 120 1.65 14.11 7.94
N ALA A 121 1.88 14.77 6.79
CA ALA A 121 1.83 16.24 6.71
C ALA A 121 0.39 16.78 6.74
N GLU A 122 -0.58 16.03 6.23
CA GLU A 122 -1.99 16.40 6.12
C GLU A 122 -2.95 15.37 6.73
N THR A 123 -2.41 14.43 7.51
CA THR A 123 -3.18 13.37 8.18
C THR A 123 -2.73 13.20 9.63
N GLY A 124 -3.47 12.40 10.40
CA GLY A 124 -3.07 12.02 11.76
C GLY A 124 -1.98 10.96 11.86
N LEU A 125 -1.34 10.58 10.75
CA LEU A 125 -0.21 9.66 10.77
C LEU A 125 1.03 10.33 11.38
N PHE A 126 1.92 9.51 11.97
CA PHE A 126 3.18 10.05 12.50
C PHE A 126 4.02 10.66 11.37
N PRO A 127 4.54 11.89 11.53
CA PRO A 127 5.34 12.54 10.49
C PRO A 127 6.66 11.79 10.25
N ALA A 128 6.83 11.21 9.05
CA ALA A 128 8.05 10.51 8.67
C ALA A 128 8.21 10.47 7.15
N LEU A 129 9.46 10.50 6.69
CA LEU A 129 9.80 10.27 5.28
C LEU A 129 10.09 8.79 4.99
N THR A 130 10.34 7.99 6.03
CA THR A 130 10.53 6.55 5.91
C THR A 130 9.23 5.84 6.26
N LEU A 131 8.67 5.12 5.29
CA LEU A 131 7.38 4.49 5.38
C LEU A 131 7.52 2.97 5.25
N GLY A 132 7.10 2.23 6.30
CA GLY A 132 7.09 0.76 6.26
C GLY A 132 5.98 0.24 5.36
N CYS A 133 6.22 -0.87 4.69
CA CYS A 133 5.24 -1.53 3.80
C CYS A 133 4.50 -2.70 4.48
N GLY A 134 4.78 -2.99 5.74
CA GLY A 134 4.16 -4.06 6.51
C GLY A 134 4.41 -5.46 5.93
N ALA A 135 3.73 -6.45 6.48
CA ALA A 135 3.86 -7.84 6.05
C ALA A 135 3.43 -8.02 4.58
N ALA A 136 2.43 -7.26 4.11
CA ALA A 136 1.98 -7.31 2.72
C ALA A 136 3.07 -6.90 1.72
N GLY A 137 3.98 -6.00 2.12
CA GLY A 137 5.13 -5.56 1.33
C GLY A 137 6.46 -6.21 1.74
N GLY A 138 6.44 -7.28 2.56
CA GLY A 138 7.64 -7.95 3.03
C GLY A 138 8.50 -7.16 4.02
N SER A 139 7.92 -6.15 4.66
CA SER A 139 8.57 -5.28 5.63
C SER A 139 8.29 -5.69 7.07
N ALA A 140 9.22 -5.38 7.98
CA ALA A 140 9.05 -5.67 9.42
C ALA A 140 8.04 -4.75 10.11
N SER A 141 7.75 -3.59 9.56
CA SER A 141 6.82 -2.60 10.11
C SER A 141 5.90 -2.02 9.05
N SER A 142 4.65 -1.72 9.43
CA SER A 142 3.69 -0.94 8.63
C SER A 142 3.65 0.53 9.03
N ASN A 143 4.45 0.94 10.00
CA ASN A 143 4.42 2.29 10.55
C ASN A 143 5.03 3.33 9.63
N ASN A 144 4.67 4.58 9.85
CA ASN A 144 5.53 5.70 9.56
C ASN A 144 6.67 5.64 10.58
N ILE A 145 7.88 5.40 10.13
CA ILE A 145 9.00 5.04 11.02
C ILE A 145 9.37 6.21 11.91
N SER A 146 9.37 5.96 13.21
CA SER A 146 9.70 6.88 14.28
C SER A 146 10.93 6.41 15.06
N PRO A 147 11.50 7.24 15.93
CA PRO A 147 12.56 6.80 16.84
C PRO A 147 12.15 5.60 17.70
N LEU A 148 10.86 5.41 17.98
CA LEU A 148 10.36 4.27 18.75
C LEU A 148 10.50 2.93 18.00
N ASP A 149 10.54 2.95 16.68
CA ASP A 149 10.76 1.76 15.85
C ASP A 149 12.24 1.33 15.84
N LEU A 150 13.15 2.19 16.32
CA LEU A 150 14.60 1.96 16.35
C LEU A 150 15.13 1.55 17.72
N ILE A 151 14.27 1.56 18.77
CA ILE A 151 14.67 1.19 20.12
C ILE A 151 14.27 -0.23 20.45
N ASN A 152 15.11 -0.91 21.26
CA ASN A 152 14.80 -2.23 21.77
C ASN A 152 13.91 -2.12 23.03
N ILE A 153 12.62 -2.37 22.86
CA ILE A 153 11.65 -2.32 23.96
C ILE A 153 11.68 -3.68 24.69
N ARG A 154 12.07 -3.64 25.97
CA ARG A 154 11.94 -4.78 26.89
C ARG A 154 10.65 -4.66 27.68
N ARG A 155 10.01 -5.78 27.89
CA ARG A 155 8.81 -5.88 28.72
C ARG A 155 9.09 -6.80 29.89
N VAL A 156 8.75 -6.34 31.09
CA VAL A 156 8.71 -7.18 32.30
C VAL A 156 7.23 -7.44 32.58
N ALA A 157 6.86 -8.71 32.65
CA ALA A 157 5.50 -9.11 32.92
C ALA A 157 5.49 -10.05 34.14
N TRP A 158 4.61 -9.76 35.08
CA TRP A 158 4.35 -10.62 36.23
C TRP A 158 3.15 -11.51 35.93
N GLY A 159 3.16 -12.73 36.45
CA GLY A 159 1.98 -13.58 36.48
C GLY A 159 0.84 -12.85 37.17
N ARG A 160 -0.34 -12.89 36.61
CA ARG A 160 -1.56 -12.44 37.35
C ARG A 160 -1.85 -13.50 38.39
N GLU A 161 -2.09 -13.10 39.65
CA GLU A 161 -2.79 -13.96 40.55
C GLU A 161 -4.15 -14.26 39.92
N GLU A 162 -4.37 -15.52 39.57
CA GLU A 162 -5.64 -15.96 39.03
C GLU A 162 -6.72 -15.69 40.08
N SER A 163 -7.51 -14.64 39.90
CA SER A 163 -8.91 -14.74 40.25
C SER A 163 -9.44 -15.86 39.37
N LYS A 164 -9.47 -17.12 39.90
CA LYS A 164 -10.05 -18.25 39.18
C LYS A 164 -11.42 -17.80 38.67
N PRO A 165 -11.65 -17.64 37.37
CA PRO A 165 -13.00 -17.46 36.88
C PRO A 165 -13.71 -18.75 37.28
N GLU A 166 -14.64 -18.67 38.17
CA GLU A 166 -15.54 -19.77 38.47
C GLU A 166 -16.12 -20.23 37.11
N GLY A 167 -15.72 -21.41 36.66
CA GLY A 167 -16.33 -22.12 35.51
C GLY A 167 -15.59 -22.22 34.20
N VAL A 168 -14.34 -21.72 34.03
CA VAL A 168 -13.67 -21.80 32.70
C VAL A 168 -12.72 -22.99 32.54
N HIS A 169 -12.40 -23.69 33.60
CA HIS A 169 -11.59 -24.92 33.56
C HIS A 169 -12.28 -26.04 34.35
N SER A 170 -13.53 -26.40 34.00
CA SER A 170 -14.01 -27.71 34.46
C SER A 170 -13.21 -28.77 33.70
N PRO A 171 -12.70 -29.79 34.38
CA PRO A 171 -12.05 -30.93 33.73
C PRO A 171 -12.88 -31.47 32.55
N GLU A 172 -14.20 -31.42 32.67
CA GLU A 172 -15.19 -31.83 31.64
C GLU A 172 -15.10 -30.98 30.37
N LEU A 173 -14.88 -29.66 30.46
CA LEU A 173 -14.73 -28.79 29.28
C LEU A 173 -13.41 -29.06 28.55
N VAL A 174 -12.33 -29.28 29.30
CA VAL A 174 -11.03 -29.62 28.72
C VAL A 174 -11.09 -31.00 28.01
N GLU A 175 -11.77 -31.96 28.60
CA GLU A 175 -11.96 -33.29 28.04
C GLU A 175 -12.86 -33.27 26.79
N LEU A 176 -13.94 -32.48 26.80
CA LEU A 176 -14.82 -32.26 25.65
C LEU A 176 -14.09 -31.59 24.48
N LEU A 177 -13.24 -30.58 24.76
CA LEU A 177 -12.42 -29.93 23.74
C LEU A 177 -11.36 -30.85 23.17
N ALA A 178 -10.71 -31.65 24.02
CA ALA A 178 -9.73 -32.65 23.58
C ALA A 178 -10.38 -33.71 22.67
N GLN A 179 -11.55 -34.22 23.02
CA GLN A 179 -12.30 -35.18 22.20
C GLN A 179 -12.67 -34.55 20.82
N LYS A 180 -13.18 -33.33 20.80
CA LYS A 180 -13.53 -32.65 19.54
C LYS A 180 -12.32 -32.38 18.64
N ILE A 181 -11.15 -32.15 19.22
CA ILE A 181 -9.91 -31.96 18.44
C ILE A 181 -9.47 -33.31 17.86
N LEU A 182 -9.51 -34.38 18.64
CA LEU A 182 -9.17 -35.72 18.17
C LEU A 182 -10.11 -36.21 17.05
N GLU A 183 -11.41 -36.05 17.19
CA GLU A 183 -12.39 -36.36 16.13
C GLU A 183 -12.14 -35.62 14.81
N ARG A 184 -11.58 -34.39 14.86
CA ARG A 184 -11.24 -33.59 13.66
C ARG A 184 -9.88 -33.97 13.03
N LEU A 185 -9.02 -34.64 13.75
CA LEU A 185 -7.72 -35.11 13.24
C LEU A 185 -7.80 -36.50 12.63
N GLU A 186 -8.89 -37.26 12.86
CA GLU A 186 -9.13 -38.58 12.29
C GLU A 186 -9.96 -38.56 10.98
N HIS A 187 -10.33 -37.39 10.49
CA HIS A 187 -10.98 -37.14 9.20
C HIS A 187 -10.17 -36.12 8.34
#